data_1c87d43490f3cbb22194b0045364f374
#
_entry.id   1c87d43490f3cbb22194b0045364f374
#
_cell.length_a   1.000
_cell.length_b   1.000
_cell.length_c   1.000
_cell.angle_alpha   90.00
_cell.angle_beta   90.00
_cell.angle_gamma   90.00
#
_symmetry.space_group_name_H-M   'P 1'
#
loop_
_entity.id
_entity.type
_entity.pdbx_description
1 polymer ?
#
loop_
_entity_poly.entity_id
_entity_poly.type
_entity_poly.pdbx_seq_one_letter_code
_entity_poly.pdbx_strand_id
1 'polypeptide(L)'
;MKSRIAGLALAGLAVVGLAGPAAAQSVLKLVPNSDLKLLDPVFTPEGITVQHGLMIYDTLFAWDEALAPKPQMVGGHTVSADKLTYVFTLRDGLAFHDGQKLTSKDVVQSLKRWMARDVLGQKLRDQTAAIEATDDKTITLKLKKPYPWVEFSLASASGNPPVIMREKDALTDPAKAVTEAVGSGPFVFAAAEWVPGSKVVYKKNTAYVPRTDTPSGLAGARVVKVDRVEWHVNPDPTTAGAALVKGEVDLYIAPPPDIVPVLRRSKDVVVDSRVPDYMGVLRMNHTFPPFNDVRARQALALMIDQKDYLTAAFGGVGRECFSIFTCSGPSQSTAGAAPFMKPDLAKAKQLMLDAGYKGEKIILIGAGDQAVHNSIAQITADKLKSIGLNVDLQLTDVASMAGRRSKREAPGEGGWHIFQTVLDTATLGSPMTNYASNTACGAKNWPGWPCDDEVEKLRDAFIFAPHDASRKAALDALHARLWQTIPYLNTGQYQRPSAWRTNVTGMLKGATTVFWNIEKK
;
A
#
# COMPACT_ATOMS: atom_id res chain seq x y z
N MET A 1 -68.47 -54.47 47.31
CA MET A 1 -68.56 -53.47 46.20
C MET A 1 -67.17 -53.25 45.68
N LYS A 2 -66.89 -53.66 44.40
CA LYS A 2 -65.54 -53.72 43.80
C LYS A 2 -65.37 -52.46 42.98
N SER A 3 -64.38 -51.65 43.27
CA SER A 3 -63.95 -50.51 42.41
C SER A 3 -62.77 -50.92 41.53
N ARG A 4 -62.93 -50.80 40.21
CA ARG A 4 -61.88 -51.01 39.19
C ARG A 4 -61.15 -49.70 38.91
N ILE A 5 -59.84 -49.67 39.13
CA ILE A 5 -58.95 -48.56 38.70
C ILE A 5 -58.41 -48.95 37.35
N ALA A 6 -58.71 -48.14 36.34
CA ALA A 6 -58.13 -48.27 34.99
C ALA A 6 -56.83 -47.42 34.93
N GLY A 7 -55.70 -48.07 34.63
CA GLY A 7 -54.40 -47.39 34.43
C GLY A 7 -54.29 -46.90 32.98
N LEU A 8 -54.03 -45.57 32.79
CA LEU A 8 -53.65 -45.01 31.54
C LEU A 8 -52.10 -45.07 31.40
N ALA A 9 -51.63 -45.84 30.47
CA ALA A 9 -50.22 -45.84 30.09
C ALA A 9 -49.93 -44.67 29.06
N LEU A 10 -49.20 -43.63 29.46
CA LEU A 10 -48.68 -42.60 28.59
C LEU A 10 -47.42 -43.13 27.91
N ALA A 11 -47.50 -43.39 26.60
CA ALA A 11 -46.35 -43.67 25.76
C ALA A 11 -45.66 -42.34 25.39
N GLY A 12 -44.54 -42.04 26.04
CA GLY A 12 -43.68 -40.90 25.69
C GLY A 12 -42.89 -41.21 24.42
N LEU A 13 -43.21 -40.56 23.28
CA LEU A 13 -42.35 -40.53 22.09
C LEU A 13 -41.11 -39.66 22.36
N ALA A 14 -39.96 -40.28 22.57
CA ALA A 14 -38.68 -39.59 22.60
C ALA A 14 -38.29 -39.22 21.15
N VAL A 15 -38.46 -37.95 20.75
CA VAL A 15 -37.91 -37.42 19.53
C VAL A 15 -36.40 -37.23 19.73
N VAL A 16 -35.61 -38.22 19.30
CA VAL A 16 -34.16 -38.08 19.18
C VAL A 16 -33.89 -37.18 17.97
N GLY A 17 -33.69 -35.87 18.23
CA GLY A 17 -33.22 -34.92 17.26
C GLY A 17 -31.81 -35.32 16.83
N LEU A 18 -31.65 -35.76 15.56
CA LEU A 18 -30.38 -35.92 14.91
C LEU A 18 -29.74 -34.53 14.77
N ALA A 19 -28.99 -34.12 15.79
CA ALA A 19 -28.03 -33.02 15.64
C ALA A 19 -26.95 -33.49 14.69
N GLY A 20 -27.08 -33.15 13.41
CA GLY A 20 -25.99 -33.32 12.42
C GLY A 20 -24.72 -32.68 12.98
N PRO A 21 -23.51 -33.20 12.63
CA PRO A 21 -22.27 -32.59 13.08
C PRO A 21 -22.24 -31.13 12.61
N ALA A 22 -22.26 -30.19 13.55
CA ALA A 22 -22.00 -28.79 13.25
C ALA A 22 -20.59 -28.75 12.63
N ALA A 23 -20.50 -28.47 11.33
CA ALA A 23 -19.22 -28.31 10.67
C ALA A 23 -18.43 -27.23 11.43
N ALA A 24 -17.24 -27.60 11.91
CA ALA A 24 -16.39 -26.66 12.64
C ALA A 24 -16.11 -25.45 11.75
N GLN A 25 -16.39 -24.26 12.25
CA GLN A 25 -16.15 -23.00 11.52
C GLN A 25 -14.67 -22.89 11.13
N SER A 26 -14.41 -22.72 9.85
CA SER A 26 -13.05 -22.52 9.33
C SER A 26 -12.58 -21.10 9.65
N VAL A 27 -11.61 -20.96 10.58
CA VAL A 27 -11.07 -19.68 11.02
C VAL A 27 -9.62 -19.55 10.60
N LEU A 28 -9.29 -18.48 9.84
CA LEU A 28 -7.92 -18.08 9.53
C LEU A 28 -7.48 -17.04 10.57
N LYS A 29 -6.53 -17.39 11.41
CA LYS A 29 -5.96 -16.51 12.43
C LYS A 29 -4.62 -15.95 11.96
N LEU A 30 -4.40 -14.66 12.11
CA LEU A 30 -3.13 -14.07 11.69
C LEU A 30 -2.64 -12.96 12.62
N VAL A 31 -1.32 -12.76 12.60
CA VAL A 31 -0.67 -11.58 13.18
C VAL A 31 -0.50 -10.55 12.06
N PRO A 32 -1.17 -9.37 12.15
CA PRO A 32 -1.00 -8.29 11.19
C PRO A 32 0.32 -7.55 11.41
N ASN A 33 0.73 -6.74 10.44
CA ASN A 33 1.92 -5.91 10.54
C ASN A 33 1.76 -4.68 11.45
N SER A 34 0.54 -4.28 11.76
CA SER A 34 0.20 -3.16 12.67
C SER A 34 -1.26 -3.27 13.16
N ASP A 35 -1.63 -2.46 14.15
CA ASP A 35 -3.00 -2.36 14.65
C ASP A 35 -3.89 -1.53 13.72
N LEU A 36 -5.15 -1.96 13.54
CA LEU A 36 -6.16 -1.22 12.78
C LEU A 36 -6.78 -0.13 13.67
N LYS A 37 -6.52 1.13 13.34
CA LYS A 37 -7.04 2.30 14.08
C LYS A 37 -8.08 3.10 13.29
N LEU A 38 -7.97 3.11 11.96
CA LEU A 38 -8.85 3.84 11.06
C LEU A 38 -9.47 2.87 10.06
N LEU A 39 -10.77 3.05 9.77
CA LEU A 39 -11.56 2.16 8.92
C LEU A 39 -11.71 2.66 7.48
N ASP A 40 -11.27 3.88 7.19
CA ASP A 40 -11.50 4.55 5.91
C ASP A 40 -10.23 4.56 5.04
N PRO A 41 -10.15 3.69 4.02
CA PRO A 41 -8.97 3.58 3.15
C PRO A 41 -8.86 4.75 2.16
N VAL A 42 -9.94 5.55 1.96
CA VAL A 42 -9.88 6.77 1.14
C VAL A 42 -9.33 7.94 1.95
N PHE A 43 -9.51 7.94 3.27
CA PHE A 43 -8.99 8.98 4.16
C PHE A 43 -7.49 8.81 4.43
N THR A 44 -6.99 7.58 4.66
CA THR A 44 -5.58 7.31 4.98
C THR A 44 -5.00 6.20 4.09
N PRO A 45 -3.75 6.37 3.59
CA PRO A 45 -3.03 5.34 2.84
C PRO A 45 -2.27 4.35 3.76
N GLU A 46 -2.56 4.30 5.06
CA GLU A 46 -1.95 3.31 5.96
C GLU A 46 -2.21 1.89 5.47
N GLY A 47 -1.14 1.08 5.32
CA GLY A 47 -1.24 -0.25 4.71
C GLY A 47 -2.25 -1.17 5.38
N ILE A 48 -2.38 -1.12 6.72
CA ILE A 48 -3.37 -1.92 7.46
C ILE A 48 -4.81 -1.47 7.15
N THR A 49 -5.06 -0.15 7.02
CA THR A 49 -6.37 0.40 6.64
C THR A 49 -6.70 0.09 5.18
N VAL A 50 -5.70 0.17 4.28
CA VAL A 50 -5.87 -0.25 2.88
C VAL A 50 -6.22 -1.73 2.80
N GLN A 51 -5.54 -2.59 3.55
CA GLN A 51 -5.81 -4.03 3.60
C GLN A 51 -7.21 -4.32 4.15
N HIS A 52 -7.62 -3.64 5.23
CA HIS A 52 -8.99 -3.67 5.76
C HIS A 52 -10.00 -3.25 4.67
N GLY A 53 -9.76 -2.12 4.01
CA GLY A 53 -10.65 -1.61 2.97
C GLY A 53 -10.84 -2.59 1.81
N LEU A 54 -9.76 -3.21 1.33
CA LEU A 54 -9.82 -4.18 0.23
C LEU A 54 -10.53 -5.49 0.61
N MET A 55 -10.65 -5.83 1.89
CA MET A 55 -11.48 -6.96 2.33
C MET A 55 -12.98 -6.66 2.24
N ILE A 56 -13.38 -5.45 2.63
CA ILE A 56 -14.80 -5.10 2.83
C ILE A 56 -15.42 -4.30 1.68
N TYR A 57 -14.61 -3.64 0.86
CA TYR A 57 -15.08 -2.90 -0.31
C TYR A 57 -14.67 -3.58 -1.61
N ASP A 58 -15.39 -3.28 -2.67
CA ASP A 58 -15.01 -3.63 -4.02
C ASP A 58 -14.59 -2.37 -4.82
N THR A 59 -14.00 -2.55 -6.00
CA THR A 59 -13.49 -1.50 -6.88
C THR A 59 -13.98 -1.73 -8.31
N LEU A 60 -14.03 -0.69 -9.16
CA LEU A 60 -14.43 -0.85 -10.57
C LEU A 60 -13.48 -1.75 -11.35
N PHE A 61 -12.18 -1.51 -11.18
CA PHE A 61 -11.07 -2.31 -11.71
C PHE A 61 -10.18 -2.73 -10.56
N ALA A 62 -9.35 -3.73 -10.77
CA ALA A 62 -8.34 -4.17 -9.80
C ALA A 62 -7.06 -4.57 -10.52
N TRP A 63 -5.90 -4.38 -9.89
CA TRP A 63 -4.62 -4.86 -10.43
C TRP A 63 -4.48 -6.36 -10.29
N ASP A 64 -4.09 -7.03 -11.36
CA ASP A 64 -3.61 -8.41 -11.31
C ASP A 64 -2.19 -8.49 -10.69
N GLU A 65 -1.58 -9.69 -10.68
CA GLU A 65 -0.24 -9.87 -10.10
C GLU A 65 0.87 -9.13 -10.87
N ALA A 66 0.63 -8.76 -12.13
CA ALA A 66 1.53 -7.96 -12.96
C ALA A 66 1.26 -6.46 -12.85
N LEU A 67 0.35 -6.03 -11.96
CA LEU A 67 -0.14 -4.67 -11.80
C LEU A 67 -0.87 -4.12 -13.04
N ALA A 68 -1.40 -5.01 -13.89
CA ALA A 68 -2.24 -4.63 -15.02
C ALA A 68 -3.71 -4.48 -14.55
N PRO A 69 -4.43 -3.45 -15.02
CA PRO A 69 -5.81 -3.24 -14.64
C PRO A 69 -6.73 -4.31 -15.29
N LYS A 70 -7.62 -4.88 -14.48
CA LYS A 70 -8.65 -5.83 -14.90
C LYS A 70 -10.01 -5.39 -14.37
N PRO A 71 -11.11 -5.59 -15.11
CA PRO A 71 -12.45 -5.31 -14.62
C PRO A 71 -12.74 -6.09 -13.33
N GLN A 72 -13.37 -5.45 -12.33
CA GLN A 72 -13.81 -6.09 -11.10
C GLN A 72 -15.33 -5.92 -10.89
N MET A 73 -15.82 -4.71 -10.61
CA MET A 73 -17.26 -4.45 -10.59
C MET A 73 -17.82 -4.17 -11.99
N VAL A 74 -16.95 -3.79 -12.93
CA VAL A 74 -17.34 -3.55 -14.34
C VAL A 74 -17.65 -4.88 -15.02
N GLY A 75 -18.83 -5.02 -15.59
CA GLY A 75 -19.25 -6.13 -16.45
C GLY A 75 -18.85 -5.93 -17.91
N GLY A 76 -18.85 -4.69 -18.38
CA GLY A 76 -18.41 -4.28 -19.70
C GLY A 76 -18.09 -2.80 -19.74
N HIS A 77 -17.26 -2.37 -20.68
CA HIS A 77 -16.99 -0.95 -20.91
C HIS A 77 -16.68 -0.66 -22.38
N THR A 78 -16.90 0.58 -22.77
CA THR A 78 -16.55 1.09 -24.10
C THR A 78 -15.76 2.39 -23.96
N VAL A 79 -14.90 2.64 -24.95
CA VAL A 79 -14.11 3.87 -25.07
C VAL A 79 -14.38 4.45 -26.45
N SER A 80 -14.74 5.73 -26.53
CA SER A 80 -14.95 6.42 -27.81
C SER A 80 -13.66 6.47 -28.66
N ALA A 81 -13.80 6.60 -29.99
CA ALA A 81 -12.67 6.60 -30.91
C ALA A 81 -11.65 7.72 -30.62
N ASP A 82 -12.13 8.87 -30.15
CA ASP A 82 -11.31 10.02 -29.72
C ASP A 82 -10.69 9.83 -28.33
N LYS A 83 -11.00 8.71 -27.63
CA LYS A 83 -10.56 8.39 -26.27
C LYS A 83 -10.96 9.42 -25.20
N LEU A 84 -12.03 10.17 -25.44
CA LEU A 84 -12.53 11.19 -24.51
C LEU A 84 -13.70 10.71 -23.67
N THR A 85 -14.43 9.67 -24.08
CA THR A 85 -15.59 9.16 -23.35
C THR A 85 -15.41 7.69 -23.01
N TYR A 86 -15.48 7.37 -21.73
CA TYR A 86 -15.51 6.02 -21.18
C TYR A 86 -16.90 5.74 -20.63
N VAL A 87 -17.49 4.62 -21.01
CA VAL A 87 -18.79 4.16 -20.47
C VAL A 87 -18.57 2.83 -19.79
N PHE A 88 -18.78 2.77 -18.48
CA PHE A 88 -18.65 1.56 -17.66
C PHE A 88 -20.02 1.04 -17.28
N THR A 89 -20.29 -0.24 -17.50
CA THR A 89 -21.52 -0.91 -17.06
C THR A 89 -21.22 -1.85 -15.90
N LEU A 90 -21.92 -1.72 -14.80
CA LEU A 90 -21.78 -2.57 -13.62
C LEU A 90 -22.32 -3.98 -13.91
N ARG A 91 -21.60 -5.02 -13.43
CA ARG A 91 -22.08 -6.39 -13.50
C ARG A 91 -23.27 -6.61 -12.56
N ASP A 92 -23.97 -7.71 -12.74
CA ASP A 92 -25.09 -8.10 -11.90
C ASP A 92 -24.61 -8.63 -10.52
N GLY A 93 -25.54 -8.65 -9.57
CA GLY A 93 -25.33 -9.21 -8.24
C GLY A 93 -24.52 -8.35 -7.27
N LEU A 94 -24.33 -7.05 -7.56
CA LEU A 94 -23.65 -6.11 -6.66
C LEU A 94 -24.62 -5.60 -5.58
N ALA A 95 -24.27 -5.81 -4.31
CA ALA A 95 -25.02 -5.33 -3.16
C ALA A 95 -24.07 -4.98 -2.01
N PHE A 96 -24.46 -4.05 -1.17
CA PHE A 96 -23.76 -3.74 0.07
C PHE A 96 -24.06 -4.79 1.16
N HIS A 97 -23.22 -4.82 2.19
CA HIS A 97 -23.33 -5.76 3.32
C HIS A 97 -24.63 -5.62 4.10
N ASP A 98 -25.29 -4.46 4.03
CA ASP A 98 -26.60 -4.19 4.63
C ASP A 98 -27.78 -4.60 3.72
N GLY A 99 -27.51 -5.23 2.57
CA GLY A 99 -28.49 -5.70 1.60
C GLY A 99 -28.97 -4.64 0.60
N GLN A 100 -28.53 -3.38 0.70
CA GLN A 100 -28.88 -2.36 -0.26
C GLN A 100 -28.23 -2.64 -1.62
N LYS A 101 -28.98 -2.43 -2.70
CA LYS A 101 -28.46 -2.53 -4.07
C LYS A 101 -27.38 -1.47 -4.30
N LEU A 102 -26.26 -1.88 -4.87
CA LEU A 102 -25.21 -0.95 -5.29
C LEU A 102 -25.54 -0.39 -6.67
N THR A 103 -25.44 0.93 -6.83
CA THR A 103 -25.79 1.64 -8.05
C THR A 103 -24.64 2.50 -8.57
N SER A 104 -24.80 3.01 -9.79
CA SER A 104 -23.87 3.97 -10.41
C SER A 104 -23.71 5.27 -9.61
N LYS A 105 -24.73 5.68 -8.81
CA LYS A 105 -24.61 6.85 -7.94
C LYS A 105 -23.60 6.65 -6.84
N ASP A 106 -23.58 5.47 -6.22
CA ASP A 106 -22.58 5.08 -5.22
C ASP A 106 -21.17 5.16 -5.81
N VAL A 107 -21.02 4.65 -7.05
CA VAL A 107 -19.76 4.69 -7.79
C VAL A 107 -19.29 6.11 -8.06
N VAL A 108 -20.17 6.95 -8.65
CA VAL A 108 -19.82 8.33 -9.02
C VAL A 108 -19.39 9.13 -7.78
N GLN A 109 -20.14 9.00 -6.68
CA GLN A 109 -19.81 9.75 -5.46
C GLN A 109 -18.53 9.24 -4.80
N SER A 110 -18.32 7.92 -4.77
CA SER A 110 -17.08 7.32 -4.27
C SER A 110 -15.86 7.78 -5.04
N LEU A 111 -15.94 7.78 -6.39
CA LEU A 111 -14.85 8.25 -7.23
C LEU A 111 -14.58 9.75 -7.05
N LYS A 112 -15.59 10.59 -6.88
CA LYS A 112 -15.39 12.01 -6.57
C LYS A 112 -14.65 12.22 -5.26
N ARG A 113 -14.99 11.45 -4.21
CA ARG A 113 -14.32 11.49 -2.92
C ARG A 113 -12.87 11.03 -3.04
N TRP A 114 -12.62 9.91 -3.71
CA TRP A 114 -11.28 9.39 -3.97
C TRP A 114 -10.42 10.37 -4.79
N MET A 115 -10.98 10.96 -5.86
CA MET A 115 -10.33 11.98 -6.69
C MET A 115 -9.95 13.25 -5.91
N ALA A 116 -10.54 13.50 -4.76
CA ALA A 116 -10.18 14.62 -3.91
C ALA A 116 -8.96 14.31 -3.01
N ARG A 117 -8.65 13.02 -2.78
CA ARG A 117 -7.64 12.58 -1.80
C ARG A 117 -6.41 11.94 -2.40
N ASP A 118 -6.61 10.97 -3.28
CA ASP A 118 -5.52 10.16 -3.84
C ASP A 118 -4.76 10.90 -4.94
N VAL A 119 -3.46 10.63 -5.08
CA VAL A 119 -2.58 11.29 -6.08
C VAL A 119 -3.00 10.92 -7.50
N LEU A 120 -3.28 9.62 -7.78
CA LEU A 120 -3.79 9.19 -9.09
C LEU A 120 -5.21 9.70 -9.33
N GLY A 121 -6.02 9.71 -8.26
CA GLY A 121 -7.36 10.29 -8.28
C GLY A 121 -7.35 11.76 -8.66
N GLN A 122 -6.45 12.56 -8.09
CA GLN A 122 -6.29 13.98 -8.42
C GLN A 122 -5.86 14.16 -9.88
N LYS A 123 -4.92 13.34 -10.37
CA LYS A 123 -4.50 13.37 -11.79
C LYS A 123 -5.66 13.03 -12.72
N LEU A 124 -6.45 12.01 -12.39
CA LEU A 124 -7.64 11.66 -13.17
C LEU A 124 -8.68 12.79 -13.14
N ARG A 125 -8.95 13.37 -11.96
CA ARG A 125 -9.84 14.53 -11.81
C ARG A 125 -9.44 15.70 -12.70
N ASP A 126 -8.15 16.01 -12.75
CA ASP A 126 -7.64 17.14 -13.54
C ASP A 126 -7.87 16.93 -15.05
N GLN A 127 -7.93 15.67 -15.51
CA GLN A 127 -8.27 15.30 -16.89
C GLN A 127 -9.79 15.14 -17.10
N THR A 128 -10.58 15.02 -16.04
CA THR A 128 -12.03 14.77 -16.11
C THR A 128 -12.80 16.06 -16.43
N ALA A 129 -13.62 16.02 -17.47
CA ALA A 129 -14.61 17.06 -17.77
C ALA A 129 -15.92 16.82 -17.00
N ALA A 130 -16.39 15.55 -16.96
CA ALA A 130 -17.57 15.14 -16.22
C ALA A 130 -17.50 13.67 -15.82
N ILE A 131 -18.15 13.31 -14.71
CA ILE A 131 -18.44 11.93 -14.33
C ILE A 131 -19.87 11.85 -13.84
N GLU A 132 -20.70 11.01 -14.47
CA GLU A 132 -22.14 10.99 -14.32
C GLU A 132 -22.68 9.56 -14.19
N ALA A 133 -23.70 9.37 -13.37
CA ALA A 133 -24.52 8.17 -13.32
C ALA A 133 -25.62 8.33 -14.40
N THR A 134 -25.51 7.60 -15.50
CA THR A 134 -26.44 7.69 -16.63
C THR A 134 -27.75 6.93 -16.33
N ASP A 135 -27.64 5.82 -15.67
CA ASP A 135 -28.73 5.01 -15.12
C ASP A 135 -28.20 4.21 -13.90
N ASP A 136 -28.97 3.32 -13.31
CA ASP A 136 -28.60 2.55 -12.11
C ASP A 136 -27.31 1.74 -12.25
N LYS A 137 -26.89 1.40 -13.47
CA LYS A 137 -25.72 0.54 -13.73
C LYS A 137 -24.64 1.22 -14.57
N THR A 138 -24.94 2.33 -15.21
CA THR A 138 -24.05 2.94 -16.21
C THR A 138 -23.40 4.20 -15.69
N ILE A 139 -22.08 4.25 -15.76
CA ILE A 139 -21.25 5.40 -15.41
C ILE A 139 -20.59 5.92 -16.68
N THR A 140 -20.76 7.20 -16.96
CA THR A 140 -20.10 7.89 -18.06
C THR A 140 -19.03 8.83 -17.52
N LEU A 141 -17.77 8.60 -17.91
CA LEU A 141 -16.63 9.47 -17.62
C LEU A 141 -16.21 10.18 -18.91
N LYS A 142 -16.26 11.52 -18.90
CA LYS A 142 -15.81 12.38 -20.01
C LYS A 142 -14.51 13.06 -19.63
N LEU A 143 -13.53 13.02 -20.52
CA LEU A 143 -12.22 13.62 -20.34
C LEU A 143 -12.08 14.92 -21.14
N LYS A 144 -11.23 15.84 -20.68
CA LYS A 144 -10.83 17.08 -21.37
C LYS A 144 -9.86 16.81 -22.52
N LYS A 145 -9.00 15.79 -22.37
CA LYS A 145 -8.03 15.29 -23.35
C LYS A 145 -7.80 13.79 -23.15
N PRO A 146 -7.33 13.04 -24.15
CA PRO A 146 -7.03 11.62 -23.99
C PRO A 146 -6.07 11.37 -22.85
N TYR A 147 -6.44 10.43 -21.94
CA TYR A 147 -5.65 10.03 -20.79
C TYR A 147 -5.56 8.50 -20.74
N PRO A 148 -4.40 7.91 -21.10
CA PRO A 148 -4.29 6.46 -21.30
C PRO A 148 -4.30 5.64 -19.99
N TRP A 149 -4.38 6.29 -18.82
CA TRP A 149 -4.25 5.68 -17.51
C TRP A 149 -5.55 5.61 -16.71
N VAL A 150 -6.71 5.76 -17.35
CA VAL A 150 -8.03 5.74 -16.69
C VAL A 150 -8.21 4.43 -15.93
N GLU A 151 -8.13 3.29 -16.61
CA GLU A 151 -8.35 1.97 -15.99
C GLU A 151 -7.27 1.64 -14.96
N PHE A 152 -6.01 1.99 -15.24
CA PHE A 152 -4.90 1.83 -14.30
C PHE A 152 -5.15 2.60 -12.99
N SER A 153 -5.63 3.83 -13.09
CA SER A 153 -5.96 4.66 -11.94
C SER A 153 -7.13 4.09 -11.13
N LEU A 154 -8.18 3.60 -11.83
CA LEU A 154 -9.36 3.00 -11.21
C LEU A 154 -9.11 1.60 -10.61
N ALA A 155 -7.96 0.97 -10.92
CA ALA A 155 -7.54 -0.32 -10.38
C ALA A 155 -6.55 -0.19 -9.21
N SER A 156 -6.11 1.02 -8.88
CA SER A 156 -4.98 1.25 -7.97
C SER A 156 -5.23 0.70 -6.57
N ALA A 157 -4.24 0.00 -6.04
CA ALA A 157 -4.15 -0.35 -4.63
C ALA A 157 -2.95 0.34 -3.95
N SER A 158 -2.29 1.28 -4.66
CA SER A 158 -1.22 2.12 -4.12
C SER A 158 -1.81 3.44 -3.61
N GLY A 159 -1.37 3.89 -2.46
CA GLY A 159 -1.96 5.07 -1.82
C GLY A 159 -3.36 4.77 -1.27
N ASN A 160 -4.32 5.64 -1.58
CA ASN A 160 -5.72 5.46 -1.22
C ASN A 160 -6.45 4.73 -2.36
N PRO A 161 -6.97 3.51 -2.18
CA PRO A 161 -7.64 2.77 -3.26
C PRO A 161 -9.01 3.37 -3.63
N PRO A 162 -9.42 3.30 -4.92
CA PRO A 162 -10.72 3.79 -5.39
C PRO A 162 -11.88 2.84 -5.02
N VAL A 163 -12.05 2.60 -3.73
CA VAL A 163 -13.10 1.71 -3.22
C VAL A 163 -14.48 2.34 -3.38
N ILE A 164 -15.49 1.49 -3.59
CA ILE A 164 -16.88 1.93 -3.76
C ILE A 164 -17.61 1.81 -2.42
N MET A 165 -18.05 2.95 -1.92
CA MET A 165 -18.82 3.14 -0.68
C MET A 165 -20.30 3.42 -1.01
N ARG A 166 -21.19 3.27 -0.03
CA ARG A 166 -22.56 3.78 -0.16
C ARG A 166 -22.51 5.30 -0.40
N GLU A 167 -23.40 5.83 -1.22
CA GLU A 167 -23.45 7.26 -1.56
C GLU A 167 -23.42 8.14 -0.31
N LYS A 168 -24.19 7.78 0.73
CA LYS A 168 -24.23 8.54 1.99
C LYS A 168 -22.87 8.62 2.70
N ASP A 169 -22.05 7.55 2.64
CA ASP A 169 -20.72 7.50 3.24
C ASP A 169 -19.71 8.26 2.37
N ALA A 170 -19.83 8.13 1.05
CA ALA A 170 -18.99 8.82 0.09
C ALA A 170 -19.22 10.35 0.03
N LEU A 171 -20.36 10.83 0.50
CA LEU A 171 -20.66 12.25 0.68
C LEU A 171 -19.94 12.88 1.88
N THR A 172 -19.34 12.07 2.77
CA THR A 172 -18.53 12.59 3.86
C THR A 172 -17.38 13.44 3.31
N ASP A 173 -17.15 14.59 3.94
CA ASP A 173 -16.03 15.48 3.60
C ASP A 173 -14.74 14.67 3.42
N PRO A 174 -14.04 14.78 2.28
CA PRO A 174 -12.81 14.03 2.04
C PRO A 174 -11.72 14.24 3.11
N ALA A 175 -11.76 15.33 3.87
CA ALA A 175 -10.85 15.60 4.99
C ALA A 175 -11.28 14.91 6.30
N LYS A 176 -12.41 14.19 6.31
CA LYS A 176 -12.93 13.46 7.49
C LYS A 176 -13.03 11.97 7.18
N ALA A 177 -12.67 11.14 8.18
CA ALA A 177 -12.77 9.70 8.04
C ALA A 177 -14.23 9.23 8.17
N VAL A 178 -14.63 8.27 7.33
CA VAL A 178 -15.86 7.50 7.50
C VAL A 178 -15.63 6.50 8.64
N THR A 179 -16.60 6.36 9.53
CA THR A 179 -16.51 5.52 10.72
C THR A 179 -17.30 4.20 10.60
N GLU A 180 -18.26 4.14 9.68
CA GLU A 180 -18.99 2.91 9.37
C GLU A 180 -18.30 2.12 8.25
N ALA A 181 -17.95 0.86 8.50
CA ALA A 181 -17.28 -0.01 7.53
C ALA A 181 -18.29 -0.96 6.85
N VAL A 182 -19.21 -0.39 6.07
CA VAL A 182 -20.20 -1.13 5.28
C VAL A 182 -19.81 -1.06 3.80
N GLY A 183 -19.29 -2.17 3.29
CA GLY A 183 -18.86 -2.29 1.88
C GLY A 183 -19.70 -3.26 1.08
N SER A 184 -19.19 -3.67 -0.08
CA SER A 184 -19.79 -4.63 -1.00
C SER A 184 -18.86 -5.81 -1.30
N GLY A 185 -17.73 -5.90 -0.59
CA GLY A 185 -16.67 -6.86 -0.83
C GLY A 185 -16.93 -8.26 -0.25
N PRO A 186 -15.94 -9.15 -0.40
CA PRO A 186 -16.09 -10.57 -0.06
C PRO A 186 -16.14 -10.87 1.44
N PHE A 187 -15.75 -9.92 2.29
CA PHE A 187 -15.81 -10.05 3.75
C PHE A 187 -16.62 -8.93 4.39
N VAL A 188 -17.28 -9.24 5.49
CA VAL A 188 -18.03 -8.30 6.35
C VAL A 188 -17.20 -8.02 7.59
N PHE A 189 -16.97 -6.76 7.92
CA PHE A 189 -16.32 -6.35 9.16
C PHE A 189 -17.25 -6.56 10.35
N ALA A 190 -16.80 -7.32 11.35
CA ALA A 190 -17.56 -7.61 12.56
C ALA A 190 -17.26 -6.55 13.64
N ALA A 191 -17.82 -5.35 13.49
CA ALA A 191 -17.55 -4.20 14.36
C ALA A 191 -17.73 -4.49 15.86
N ALA A 192 -18.75 -5.30 16.23
CA ALA A 192 -19.00 -5.69 17.62
C ALA A 192 -17.92 -6.61 18.22
N GLU A 193 -17.05 -7.19 17.37
CA GLU A 193 -15.97 -8.08 17.79
C GLU A 193 -14.59 -7.42 17.62
N TRP A 194 -14.55 -6.18 17.17
CA TRP A 194 -13.32 -5.40 17.06
C TRP A 194 -12.91 -4.87 18.44
N VAL A 195 -11.70 -5.20 18.83
CA VAL A 195 -11.05 -4.70 20.05
C VAL A 195 -9.75 -4.00 19.63
N PRO A 196 -9.74 -2.66 19.56
CA PRO A 196 -8.55 -1.90 19.18
C PRO A 196 -7.32 -2.30 20.02
N GLY A 197 -6.18 -2.46 19.36
CA GLY A 197 -4.93 -2.94 19.97
C GLY A 197 -4.87 -4.43 20.26
N SER A 198 -5.91 -5.20 19.95
CA SER A 198 -5.97 -6.64 20.27
C SER A 198 -6.47 -7.50 19.11
N LYS A 199 -7.70 -7.25 18.64
CA LYS A 199 -8.35 -8.16 17.69
C LYS A 199 -9.22 -7.43 16.67
N VAL A 200 -9.12 -7.85 15.38
CA VAL A 200 -10.03 -7.44 14.30
C VAL A 200 -10.65 -8.69 13.69
N VAL A 201 -11.94 -8.64 13.40
CA VAL A 201 -12.68 -9.82 12.92
C VAL A 201 -13.43 -9.50 11.63
N TYR A 202 -13.31 -10.43 10.68
CA TYR A 202 -14.05 -10.40 9.42
C TYR A 202 -14.79 -11.73 9.24
N LYS A 203 -16.03 -11.67 8.76
CA LYS A 203 -16.85 -12.82 8.41
C LYS A 203 -16.98 -12.91 6.88
N LYS A 204 -17.11 -14.13 6.37
CA LYS A 204 -17.43 -14.36 4.96
C LYS A 204 -18.73 -13.66 4.60
N ASN A 205 -18.73 -12.89 3.52
CA ASN A 205 -19.96 -12.38 2.92
C ASN A 205 -20.60 -13.48 2.07
N THR A 206 -21.63 -14.13 2.58
CA THR A 206 -22.32 -15.23 1.90
C THR A 206 -23.19 -14.76 0.72
N ALA A 207 -23.51 -13.46 0.66
CA ALA A 207 -24.24 -12.83 -0.45
C ALA A 207 -23.31 -12.31 -1.56
N TYR A 208 -21.99 -12.34 -1.36
CA TYR A 208 -21.05 -11.87 -2.37
C TYR A 208 -21.06 -12.77 -3.60
N VAL A 209 -21.26 -12.16 -4.76
CA VAL A 209 -21.19 -12.86 -6.06
C VAL A 209 -19.79 -12.61 -6.66
N PRO A 210 -18.86 -13.59 -6.60
CA PRO A 210 -17.55 -13.44 -7.19
C PRO A 210 -17.62 -13.44 -8.73
N ARG A 211 -16.58 -12.87 -9.37
CA ARG A 211 -16.37 -13.08 -10.82
C ARG A 211 -16.02 -14.54 -11.10
N THR A 212 -16.07 -14.93 -12.38
CA THR A 212 -15.71 -16.28 -12.85
C THR A 212 -14.28 -16.36 -13.39
N ASP A 213 -13.61 -15.21 -13.59
CA ASP A 213 -12.24 -15.16 -14.09
C ASP A 213 -11.25 -15.75 -13.07
N THR A 214 -10.14 -16.31 -13.56
CA THR A 214 -9.07 -16.82 -12.70
C THR A 214 -8.57 -15.76 -11.73
N PRO A 215 -8.44 -16.05 -10.42
CA PRO A 215 -7.87 -15.11 -9.45
C PRO A 215 -6.43 -14.75 -9.81
N SER A 216 -6.12 -13.46 -9.84
CA SER A 216 -4.77 -12.95 -10.04
C SER A 216 -4.60 -11.63 -9.30
N GLY A 217 -3.72 -11.57 -8.31
CA GLY A 217 -3.55 -10.39 -7.49
C GLY A 217 -4.84 -9.98 -6.78
N LEU A 218 -5.28 -8.75 -7.05
CA LEU A 218 -6.54 -8.20 -6.54
C LEU A 218 -7.72 -8.46 -7.50
N ALA A 219 -7.45 -8.94 -8.71
CA ALA A 219 -8.44 -9.12 -9.77
C ALA A 219 -8.98 -10.54 -9.86
N GLY A 220 -10.08 -10.70 -10.60
CA GLY A 220 -10.71 -11.99 -10.88
C GLY A 220 -11.62 -12.47 -9.75
N ALA A 221 -11.78 -13.79 -9.64
CA ALA A 221 -12.68 -14.41 -8.68
C ALA A 221 -12.17 -14.24 -7.23
N ARG A 222 -12.88 -13.46 -6.42
CA ARG A 222 -12.62 -13.29 -4.98
C ARG A 222 -13.43 -14.32 -4.19
N VAL A 223 -13.02 -15.59 -4.25
CA VAL A 223 -13.73 -16.69 -3.59
C VAL A 223 -13.23 -16.85 -2.16
N VAL A 224 -14.10 -16.62 -1.18
CA VAL A 224 -13.80 -16.82 0.23
C VAL A 224 -14.03 -18.28 0.61
N LYS A 225 -12.96 -18.98 1.03
CA LYS A 225 -12.99 -20.40 1.40
C LYS A 225 -12.98 -20.65 2.91
N VAL A 226 -12.71 -19.60 3.72
CA VAL A 226 -12.77 -19.64 5.17
C VAL A 226 -14.01 -18.90 5.66
N ASP A 227 -14.61 -19.31 6.77
CA ASP A 227 -15.81 -18.64 7.30
C ASP A 227 -15.46 -17.33 8.00
N ARG A 228 -14.20 -17.22 8.47
CA ARG A 228 -13.78 -16.14 9.34
C ARG A 228 -12.30 -15.85 9.20
N VAL A 229 -11.93 -14.58 9.29
CA VAL A 229 -10.53 -14.11 9.38
C VAL A 229 -10.39 -13.28 10.64
N GLU A 230 -9.42 -13.62 11.48
CA GLU A 230 -9.13 -12.92 12.73
C GLU A 230 -7.70 -12.38 12.72
N TRP A 231 -7.56 -11.08 12.88
CA TRP A 231 -6.28 -10.42 13.09
C TRP A 231 -6.01 -10.33 14.59
N HIS A 232 -4.97 -10.94 15.07
CA HIS A 232 -4.53 -10.91 16.46
C HIS A 232 -3.30 -10.01 16.57
N VAL A 233 -3.47 -8.82 17.11
CA VAL A 233 -2.38 -7.86 17.30
C VAL A 233 -1.45 -8.39 18.38
N ASN A 234 -0.20 -8.62 18.04
CA ASN A 234 0.82 -9.05 18.99
C ASN A 234 2.05 -8.13 18.84
N PRO A 235 2.33 -7.27 19.84
CA PRO A 235 3.41 -6.31 19.76
C PRO A 235 4.81 -6.93 19.95
N ASP A 236 4.91 -8.16 20.50
CA ASP A 236 6.17 -8.85 20.64
C ASP A 236 6.43 -9.82 19.49
N PRO A 237 7.44 -9.54 18.63
CA PRO A 237 7.73 -10.36 17.45
C PRO A 237 8.12 -11.80 17.76
N THR A 238 8.81 -12.04 18.89
CA THR A 238 9.24 -13.38 19.30
C THR A 238 8.04 -14.23 19.66
N THR A 239 7.13 -13.68 20.46
CA THR A 239 5.87 -14.32 20.82
C THR A 239 5.00 -14.59 19.59
N ALA A 240 4.89 -13.64 18.67
CA ALA A 240 4.16 -13.80 17.41
C ALA A 240 4.74 -14.93 16.55
N GLY A 241 6.08 -14.99 16.42
CA GLY A 241 6.79 -16.06 15.71
C GLY A 241 6.57 -17.43 16.35
N ALA A 242 6.63 -17.51 17.69
CA ALA A 242 6.37 -18.75 18.45
C ALA A 242 4.94 -19.23 18.28
N ALA A 243 3.94 -18.32 18.29
CA ALA A 243 2.53 -18.63 18.07
C ALA A 243 2.30 -19.25 16.67
N LEU A 244 2.97 -18.72 15.62
CA LEU A 244 2.91 -19.30 14.29
C LEU A 244 3.52 -20.73 14.25
N VAL A 245 4.71 -20.93 14.83
CA VAL A 245 5.37 -22.24 14.86
C VAL A 245 4.52 -23.27 15.60
N LYS A 246 3.89 -22.90 16.72
CA LYS A 246 2.99 -23.76 17.50
C LYS A 246 1.61 -23.98 16.88
N GLY A 247 1.23 -23.22 15.86
CA GLY A 247 -0.08 -23.30 15.20
C GLY A 247 -1.22 -22.59 15.96
N GLU A 248 -0.90 -21.69 16.87
CA GLU A 248 -1.87 -20.82 17.56
C GLU A 248 -2.44 -19.77 16.60
N VAL A 249 -1.61 -19.35 15.62
CA VAL A 249 -2.00 -18.55 14.44
C VAL A 249 -1.53 -19.24 13.15
N ASP A 250 -2.16 -18.88 12.02
CA ASP A 250 -1.96 -19.52 10.72
C ASP A 250 -1.03 -18.73 9.81
N LEU A 251 -0.94 -17.40 10.02
CA LEU A 251 -0.20 -16.48 9.17
C LEU A 251 0.41 -15.36 10.01
N TYR A 252 1.63 -14.95 9.69
CA TYR A 252 2.28 -13.76 10.21
C TYR A 252 2.69 -12.86 9.05
N ILE A 253 2.08 -11.67 8.96
CA ILE A 253 2.33 -10.70 7.88
C ILE A 253 3.56 -9.89 8.22
N ALA A 254 4.56 -9.92 7.33
CA ALA A 254 5.79 -9.14 7.41
C ALA A 254 6.51 -9.22 8.77
N PRO A 255 6.87 -10.44 9.23
CA PRO A 255 7.69 -10.59 10.43
C PRO A 255 8.99 -9.79 10.29
N PRO A 256 9.52 -9.23 11.40
CA PRO A 256 10.81 -8.53 11.39
C PRO A 256 11.96 -9.42 10.87
N PRO A 257 13.02 -8.81 10.28
CA PRO A 257 14.10 -9.56 9.65
C PRO A 257 14.82 -10.56 10.56
N ASP A 258 14.93 -10.28 11.86
CA ASP A 258 15.55 -11.15 12.88
C ASP A 258 14.70 -12.39 13.21
N ILE A 259 13.39 -12.32 13.04
CA ILE A 259 12.46 -13.45 13.25
C ILE A 259 12.43 -14.39 12.04
N VAL A 260 12.62 -13.88 10.83
CA VAL A 260 12.57 -14.67 9.58
C VAL A 260 13.45 -15.91 9.60
N PRO A 261 14.74 -15.87 10.03
CA PRO A 261 15.60 -17.06 10.12
C PRO A 261 15.05 -18.12 11.08
N VAL A 262 14.40 -17.71 12.17
CA VAL A 262 13.78 -18.64 13.14
C VAL A 262 12.60 -19.37 12.48
N LEU A 263 11.73 -18.63 11.80
CA LEU A 263 10.56 -19.18 11.10
C LEU A 263 10.97 -20.17 9.99
N ARG A 264 12.03 -19.86 9.23
CA ARG A 264 12.55 -20.73 8.17
C ARG A 264 13.09 -22.09 8.65
N ARG A 265 13.44 -22.22 9.94
CA ARG A 265 13.88 -23.49 10.53
C ARG A 265 12.72 -24.45 10.81
N SER A 266 11.51 -23.96 10.88
CA SER A 266 10.33 -24.79 11.12
C SER A 266 9.87 -25.46 9.81
N LYS A 267 9.77 -26.78 9.82
CA LYS A 267 9.23 -27.56 8.68
C LYS A 267 7.73 -27.33 8.42
N ASP A 268 7.02 -26.80 9.42
CA ASP A 268 5.58 -26.53 9.36
C ASP A 268 5.25 -25.11 8.94
N VAL A 269 6.27 -24.31 8.59
CA VAL A 269 6.11 -22.90 8.20
C VAL A 269 6.73 -22.65 6.83
N VAL A 270 5.97 -22.00 5.96
CA VAL A 270 6.43 -21.45 4.68
C VAL A 270 6.77 -19.98 4.90
N VAL A 271 7.91 -19.52 4.39
CA VAL A 271 8.31 -18.11 4.39
C VAL A 271 8.55 -17.68 2.95
N ASP A 272 7.69 -16.83 2.41
CA ASP A 272 7.78 -16.35 1.02
C ASP A 272 7.23 -14.92 0.90
N SER A 273 7.64 -14.20 -0.13
CA SER A 273 7.13 -12.87 -0.45
C SER A 273 6.00 -12.97 -1.49
N ARG A 274 4.81 -12.50 -1.10
CA ARG A 274 3.63 -12.46 -1.96
C ARG A 274 3.20 -11.05 -2.30
N VAL A 275 3.89 -10.06 -1.78
CA VAL A 275 3.65 -8.63 -2.00
C VAL A 275 4.86 -8.01 -2.70
N PRO A 276 4.70 -6.80 -3.30
CA PRO A 276 5.81 -6.09 -3.90
C PRO A 276 6.97 -5.89 -2.92
N ASP A 277 8.17 -5.80 -3.47
CA ASP A 277 9.36 -5.42 -2.72
C ASP A 277 9.19 -4.01 -2.11
N TYR A 278 10.06 -3.67 -1.19
CA TYR A 278 10.15 -2.37 -0.55
C TYR A 278 11.50 -1.72 -0.85
N MET A 279 11.53 -0.39 -0.75
CA MET A 279 12.76 0.39 -0.88
C MET A 279 12.88 1.33 0.31
N GLY A 280 14.07 1.41 0.90
CA GLY A 280 14.38 2.48 1.82
C GLY A 280 14.55 3.79 1.06
N VAL A 281 13.97 4.86 1.58
CA VAL A 281 13.95 6.19 0.96
C VAL A 281 14.60 7.20 1.89
N LEU A 282 15.59 7.91 1.38
CA LEU A 282 16.22 9.04 2.04
C LEU A 282 15.76 10.33 1.35
N ARG A 283 15.10 11.21 2.09
CA ARG A 283 14.49 12.44 1.59
C ARG A 283 15.14 13.67 2.18
N MET A 284 15.69 14.53 1.33
CA MET A 284 16.23 15.82 1.71
C MET A 284 15.16 16.92 1.68
N ASN A 285 15.33 17.93 2.51
CA ASN A 285 14.56 19.16 2.46
C ASN A 285 15.23 20.13 1.48
N HIS A 286 14.61 20.34 0.32
CA HIS A 286 15.16 21.17 -0.76
C HIS A 286 15.00 22.67 -0.52
N THR A 287 14.38 23.09 0.58
CA THR A 287 14.10 24.50 0.86
C THR A 287 15.18 25.17 1.71
N PHE A 288 16.01 24.37 2.41
CA PHE A 288 17.03 24.87 3.33
C PHE A 288 18.45 24.41 2.98
N PRO A 289 19.49 25.24 3.28
CA PRO A 289 20.88 24.81 3.20
C PRO A 289 21.14 23.61 4.11
N PRO A 290 22.08 22.71 3.74
CA PRO A 290 22.83 22.71 2.48
C PRO A 290 22.06 22.03 1.31
N PHE A 291 20.90 21.41 1.56
CA PHE A 291 20.22 20.54 0.59
C PHE A 291 19.34 21.28 -0.42
N ASN A 292 19.22 22.61 -0.33
CA ASN A 292 18.73 23.44 -1.43
C ASN A 292 19.73 23.47 -2.59
N ASP A 293 21.02 23.22 -2.35
CA ASP A 293 22.05 23.05 -3.39
C ASP A 293 22.09 21.58 -3.88
N VAL A 294 22.07 21.40 -5.19
CA VAL A 294 22.10 20.07 -5.80
C VAL A 294 23.42 19.33 -5.53
N ARG A 295 24.54 20.04 -5.38
CA ARG A 295 25.84 19.45 -5.07
C ARG A 295 25.82 18.73 -3.72
N ALA A 296 25.16 19.30 -2.72
CA ALA A 296 24.95 18.65 -1.42
C ALA A 296 24.12 17.37 -1.55
N ARG A 297 23.07 17.37 -2.38
CA ARG A 297 22.27 16.16 -2.62
C ARG A 297 23.04 15.07 -3.40
N GLN A 298 23.86 15.47 -4.36
CA GLN A 298 24.77 14.57 -5.08
C GLN A 298 25.85 13.99 -4.16
N ALA A 299 26.33 14.76 -3.18
CA ALA A 299 27.22 14.25 -2.13
C ALA A 299 26.58 13.09 -1.36
N LEU A 300 25.30 13.22 -0.98
CA LEU A 300 24.59 12.13 -0.33
C LEU A 300 24.43 10.90 -1.23
N ALA A 301 24.22 11.10 -2.54
CA ALA A 301 24.16 9.97 -3.47
C ALA A 301 25.49 9.19 -3.54
N LEU A 302 26.63 9.90 -3.48
CA LEU A 302 27.97 9.30 -3.49
C LEU A 302 28.38 8.67 -2.14
N MET A 303 27.71 8.99 -1.01
CA MET A 303 28.02 8.35 0.27
C MET A 303 27.26 7.03 0.47
N ILE A 304 26.16 6.80 -0.27
CA ILE A 304 25.33 5.61 -0.08
C ILE A 304 26.04 4.38 -0.65
N ASP A 305 26.35 3.41 0.22
CA ASP A 305 26.59 2.02 -0.15
C ASP A 305 25.32 1.22 0.21
N GLN A 306 24.58 0.82 -0.80
CA GLN A 306 23.31 0.10 -0.58
C GLN A 306 23.51 -1.26 0.10
N LYS A 307 24.69 -1.90 -0.01
CA LYS A 307 24.99 -3.16 0.67
C LYS A 307 24.98 -3.02 2.17
N ASP A 308 25.48 -1.90 2.71
CA ASP A 308 25.46 -1.64 4.14
C ASP A 308 24.03 -1.58 4.66
N TYR A 309 23.14 -0.88 3.96
CA TYR A 309 21.72 -0.80 4.31
C TYR A 309 21.03 -2.17 4.18
N LEU A 310 21.28 -2.90 3.09
CA LEU A 310 20.72 -4.23 2.88
C LEU A 310 21.15 -5.18 4.00
N THR A 311 22.41 -5.14 4.42
CA THR A 311 22.94 -6.01 5.47
C THR A 311 22.35 -5.65 6.83
N ALA A 312 22.44 -4.39 7.24
CA ALA A 312 22.15 -4.01 8.62
C ALA A 312 20.65 -3.72 8.87
N ALA A 313 19.92 -3.20 7.87
CA ALA A 313 18.49 -2.90 8.03
C ALA A 313 17.57 -4.02 7.55
N PHE A 314 18.04 -4.83 6.57
CA PHE A 314 17.18 -5.82 5.91
C PHE A 314 17.67 -7.26 6.04
N GLY A 315 18.65 -7.51 6.94
CA GLY A 315 19.18 -8.86 7.19
C GLY A 315 19.85 -9.51 5.98
N GLY A 316 20.39 -8.71 5.06
CA GLY A 316 21.02 -9.18 3.83
C GLY A 316 20.04 -9.64 2.73
N VAL A 317 18.75 -9.48 2.95
CA VAL A 317 17.71 -9.88 1.99
C VAL A 317 17.37 -8.71 1.09
N GLY A 318 17.70 -8.82 -0.21
CA GLY A 318 17.43 -7.76 -1.17
C GLY A 318 18.50 -7.66 -2.24
N ARG A 319 18.49 -6.53 -2.94
CA ARG A 319 19.45 -6.21 -4.02
C ARG A 319 19.73 -4.72 -4.09
N GLU A 320 20.91 -4.39 -4.57
CA GLU A 320 21.22 -3.02 -4.97
C GLU A 320 20.28 -2.60 -6.11
N CYS A 321 19.78 -1.38 -6.05
CA CYS A 321 18.86 -0.83 -7.01
C CYS A 321 19.24 0.60 -7.38
N PHE A 322 19.71 0.80 -8.60
CA PHE A 322 20.09 2.10 -9.13
C PHE A 322 19.04 2.67 -10.10
N SER A 323 17.82 2.22 -10.00
CA SER A 323 16.65 2.82 -10.63
C SER A 323 15.92 3.72 -9.63
N ILE A 324 15.53 4.91 -10.04
CA ILE A 324 14.76 5.83 -9.20
C ILE A 324 13.38 5.24 -8.89
N PHE A 325 12.73 4.56 -9.85
CA PHE A 325 11.42 3.99 -9.62
C PHE A 325 11.51 2.63 -8.93
N THR A 326 11.99 1.59 -9.59
CA THR A 326 12.28 0.28 -8.98
C THR A 326 13.23 -0.50 -9.85
N CYS A 327 13.81 -1.58 -9.34
CA CYS A 327 14.58 -2.55 -10.11
C CYS A 327 13.78 -3.79 -10.51
N SER A 328 12.46 -3.68 -10.49
CA SER A 328 11.51 -4.68 -10.96
C SER A 328 10.34 -3.99 -11.66
N GLY A 329 9.98 -4.46 -12.84
CA GLY A 329 8.83 -3.93 -13.57
C GLY A 329 9.18 -2.96 -14.71
N PRO A 330 8.14 -2.45 -15.39
CA PRO A 330 8.29 -1.76 -16.68
C PRO A 330 8.94 -0.37 -16.60
N SER A 331 8.99 0.23 -15.42
CA SER A 331 9.61 1.56 -15.22
C SER A 331 11.06 1.50 -14.75
N GLN A 332 11.71 0.32 -14.83
CA GLN A 332 13.12 0.18 -14.51
C GLN A 332 13.99 0.91 -15.55
N SER A 333 14.95 1.72 -15.07
CA SER A 333 16.00 2.31 -15.89
C SER A 333 17.18 2.72 -15.01
N THR A 334 18.39 2.61 -15.54
CA THR A 334 19.63 3.08 -14.91
C THR A 334 20.20 4.33 -15.57
N ALA A 335 19.42 4.96 -16.45
CA ALA A 335 19.84 6.19 -17.13
C ALA A 335 20.20 7.27 -16.11
N GLY A 336 21.41 7.81 -16.20
CA GLY A 336 21.94 8.81 -15.28
C GLY A 336 22.53 8.28 -13.97
N ALA A 337 22.37 6.98 -13.63
CA ALA A 337 22.84 6.41 -12.38
C ALA A 337 24.35 6.17 -12.30
N ALA A 338 25.04 6.02 -13.42
CA ALA A 338 26.44 5.57 -13.48
C ALA A 338 27.41 6.29 -12.53
N PRO A 339 27.34 7.63 -12.31
CA PRO A 339 28.20 8.34 -11.38
C PRO A 339 28.00 7.95 -9.91
N PHE A 340 26.86 7.35 -9.57
CA PHE A 340 26.42 7.06 -8.19
C PHE A 340 26.32 5.56 -7.87
N MET A 341 26.75 4.70 -8.80
CA MET A 341 26.68 3.24 -8.60
C MET A 341 27.77 2.70 -7.66
N LYS A 342 28.77 3.52 -7.36
CA LYS A 342 29.83 3.20 -6.39
C LYS A 342 30.04 4.37 -5.45
N PRO A 343 30.15 4.13 -4.14
CA PRO A 343 30.45 5.19 -3.18
C PRO A 343 31.79 5.86 -3.49
N ASP A 344 31.83 7.18 -3.31
CA ASP A 344 33.04 8.01 -3.36
C ASP A 344 32.98 9.05 -2.25
N LEU A 345 33.46 8.68 -1.06
CA LEU A 345 33.36 9.51 0.14
C LEU A 345 34.23 10.77 0.04
N ALA A 346 35.37 10.69 -0.70
CA ALA A 346 36.24 11.85 -0.89
C ALA A 346 35.54 12.92 -1.73
N LYS A 347 34.94 12.50 -2.86
CA LYS A 347 34.16 13.40 -3.72
C LYS A 347 32.88 13.89 -3.01
N ALA A 348 32.22 13.04 -2.24
CA ALA A 348 31.05 13.42 -1.43
C ALA A 348 31.41 14.57 -0.46
N LYS A 349 32.51 14.42 0.28
CA LYS A 349 33.02 15.47 1.18
C LYS A 349 33.33 16.76 0.45
N GLN A 350 34.00 16.68 -0.72
CA GLN A 350 34.32 17.86 -1.52
C GLN A 350 33.06 18.59 -1.99
N LEU A 351 32.06 17.86 -2.51
CA LEU A 351 30.80 18.43 -2.95
C LEU A 351 30.01 19.12 -1.82
N MET A 352 30.10 18.61 -0.58
CA MET A 352 29.49 19.28 0.58
C MET A 352 30.17 20.63 0.86
N LEU A 353 31.49 20.69 0.80
CA LEU A 353 32.24 21.94 0.94
C LEU A 353 31.93 22.93 -0.20
N ASP A 354 31.89 22.45 -1.45
CA ASP A 354 31.54 23.23 -2.63
C ASP A 354 30.11 23.78 -2.57
N ALA A 355 29.18 23.05 -1.91
CA ALA A 355 27.82 23.51 -1.61
C ALA A 355 27.75 24.53 -0.48
N GLY A 356 28.89 24.88 0.13
CA GLY A 356 28.98 25.91 1.17
C GLY A 356 28.75 25.42 2.60
N TYR A 357 28.75 24.11 2.86
CA TYR A 357 28.62 23.57 4.21
C TYR A 357 29.85 23.91 5.07
N LYS A 358 29.61 24.46 6.27
CA LYS A 358 30.66 24.97 7.20
C LYS A 358 30.62 24.30 8.57
N GLY A 359 29.93 23.15 8.72
CA GLY A 359 29.81 22.44 9.99
C GLY A 359 28.49 22.67 10.73
N GLU A 360 27.51 23.26 10.08
CA GLU A 360 26.16 23.47 10.63
C GLU A 360 25.53 22.12 11.01
N LYS A 361 24.67 22.16 12.05
CA LYS A 361 23.97 20.98 12.52
C LYS A 361 22.97 20.48 11.47
N ILE A 362 23.11 19.21 11.06
CA ILE A 362 22.18 18.53 10.15
C ILE A 362 21.18 17.71 10.98
N ILE A 363 19.93 18.12 11.00
CA ILE A 363 18.85 17.41 11.69
C ILE A 363 18.33 16.29 10.79
N LEU A 364 18.59 15.05 11.19
CA LEU A 364 18.04 13.84 10.60
C LEU A 364 16.93 13.32 11.50
N ILE A 365 15.69 13.27 10.99
CA ILE A 365 14.55 12.69 11.71
C ILE A 365 14.23 11.28 11.21
N GLY A 366 13.88 10.40 12.15
CA GLY A 366 13.56 8.99 11.84
C GLY A 366 12.57 8.39 12.82
N ALA A 367 11.99 7.24 12.45
CA ALA A 367 11.12 6.46 13.31
C ALA A 367 11.93 5.43 14.09
N GLY A 368 11.94 5.54 15.42
CA GLY A 368 12.71 4.65 16.32
C GLY A 368 11.93 3.43 16.80
N ASP A 369 10.61 3.46 16.71
CA ASP A 369 9.69 2.40 17.13
C ASP A 369 9.57 1.24 16.12
N GLN A 370 10.12 1.40 14.92
CA GLN A 370 10.15 0.36 13.89
C GLN A 370 11.60 -0.04 13.56
N ALA A 371 11.96 -1.31 13.75
CA ALA A 371 13.34 -1.80 13.66
C ALA A 371 14.03 -1.42 12.34
N VAL A 372 13.37 -1.62 11.19
CA VAL A 372 13.94 -1.29 9.87
C VAL A 372 14.17 0.22 9.73
N HIS A 373 13.21 1.06 10.14
CA HIS A 373 13.35 2.51 10.07
C HIS A 373 14.47 3.01 10.98
N ASN A 374 14.54 2.49 12.19
CA ASN A 374 15.58 2.82 13.16
C ASN A 374 16.97 2.46 12.60
N SER A 375 17.15 1.24 12.06
CA SER A 375 18.42 0.83 11.47
C SER A 375 18.84 1.71 10.29
N ILE A 376 17.92 2.03 9.36
CA ILE A 376 18.21 2.95 8.24
C ILE A 376 18.65 4.32 8.77
N ALA A 377 17.97 4.86 9.79
CA ALA A 377 18.29 6.17 10.35
C ALA A 377 19.69 6.20 10.97
N GLN A 378 20.06 5.18 11.74
CA GLN A 378 21.38 5.06 12.35
C GLN A 378 22.49 4.93 11.31
N ILE A 379 22.33 4.02 10.33
CA ILE A 379 23.29 3.86 9.24
C ILE A 379 23.46 5.18 8.47
N THR A 380 22.35 5.85 8.18
CA THR A 380 22.39 7.16 7.50
C THR A 380 23.15 8.19 8.31
N ALA A 381 22.91 8.28 9.62
CA ALA A 381 23.64 9.21 10.49
C ALA A 381 25.16 8.93 10.48
N ASP A 382 25.56 7.67 10.52
CA ASP A 382 26.99 7.30 10.50
C ASP A 382 27.63 7.59 9.14
N LYS A 383 26.93 7.32 8.04
CA LYS A 383 27.40 7.68 6.68
C LYS A 383 27.55 9.20 6.52
N LEU A 384 26.60 10.00 6.99
CA LEU A 384 26.69 11.46 6.98
C LEU A 384 27.90 11.97 7.78
N LYS A 385 28.16 11.41 8.98
CA LYS A 385 29.33 11.73 9.79
C LYS A 385 30.64 11.33 9.08
N SER A 386 30.67 10.23 8.34
CA SER A 386 31.86 9.77 7.62
C SER A 386 32.35 10.73 6.52
N ILE A 387 31.46 11.56 5.99
CA ILE A 387 31.78 12.63 5.04
C ILE A 387 31.92 14.02 5.71
N GLY A 388 31.97 14.06 7.03
CA GLY A 388 32.28 15.25 7.84
C GLY A 388 31.07 16.09 8.24
N LEU A 389 29.85 15.57 8.19
CA LEU A 389 28.67 16.31 8.62
C LEU A 389 28.45 16.22 10.13
N ASN A 390 28.00 17.34 10.74
CA ASN A 390 27.60 17.45 12.15
C ASN A 390 26.14 17.01 12.30
N VAL A 391 25.91 15.72 12.57
CA VAL A 391 24.57 15.10 12.54
C VAL A 391 23.91 15.05 13.91
N ASP A 392 22.71 15.58 13.98
CA ASP A 392 21.77 15.45 15.10
C ASP A 392 20.65 14.47 14.69
N LEU A 393 20.78 13.19 15.11
CA LEU A 393 19.79 12.15 14.86
C LEU A 393 18.67 12.23 15.90
N GLN A 394 17.46 12.50 15.45
CA GLN A 394 16.27 12.63 16.30
C GLN A 394 15.24 11.53 15.95
N LEU A 395 15.16 10.54 16.82
CA LEU A 395 14.24 9.42 16.68
C LEU A 395 12.97 9.67 17.50
N THR A 396 11.81 9.44 16.86
CA THR A 396 10.49 9.47 17.50
C THR A 396 9.67 8.25 17.04
N ASP A 397 8.41 8.14 17.43
CA ASP A 397 7.51 7.17 16.82
C ASP A 397 7.15 7.57 15.37
N VAL A 398 6.67 6.60 14.58
CA VAL A 398 6.37 6.81 13.15
C VAL A 398 5.34 7.91 12.91
N ALA A 399 4.33 8.05 13.77
CA ALA A 399 3.26 9.04 13.62
C ALA A 399 3.79 10.46 13.92
N SER A 400 4.57 10.63 14.98
CA SER A 400 5.24 11.88 15.33
C SER A 400 6.23 12.31 14.25
N MET A 401 7.02 11.39 13.72
CA MET A 401 7.92 11.66 12.58
C MET A 401 7.14 12.09 11.34
N ALA A 402 6.04 11.41 11.02
CA ALA A 402 5.18 11.73 9.88
C ALA A 402 4.53 13.13 10.01
N GLY A 403 4.09 13.49 11.21
CA GLY A 403 3.61 14.84 11.52
C GLY A 403 4.71 15.89 11.35
N ARG A 404 5.90 15.62 11.88
CA ARG A 404 7.03 16.56 11.84
C ARG A 404 7.56 16.77 10.43
N ARG A 405 7.68 15.73 9.60
CA ARG A 405 8.17 15.89 8.22
C ARG A 405 7.30 16.81 7.36
N SER A 406 6.02 17.00 7.74
CA SER A 406 5.09 17.89 7.03
C SER A 406 5.28 19.36 7.37
N LYS A 407 6.07 19.68 8.39
CA LYS A 407 6.38 21.04 8.81
C LYS A 407 7.37 21.71 7.85
N ARG A 408 7.13 22.99 7.55
CA ARG A 408 7.94 23.82 6.64
C ARG A 408 8.86 24.80 7.37
N GLU A 409 8.82 24.80 8.68
CA GLU A 409 9.67 25.62 9.52
C GLU A 409 11.14 25.28 9.29
N ALA A 410 12.02 26.24 9.60
CA ALA A 410 13.45 26.04 9.52
C ALA A 410 13.91 24.88 10.43
N PRO A 411 14.96 24.15 10.07
CA PRO A 411 15.42 23.00 10.86
C PRO A 411 15.67 23.32 12.34
N GLY A 412 16.16 24.54 12.67
CA GLY A 412 16.33 25.02 14.03
C GLY A 412 15.04 25.39 14.78
N GLU A 413 13.91 25.50 14.08
CA GLU A 413 12.60 25.93 14.58
C GLU A 413 11.55 24.80 14.59
N GLY A 414 12.00 23.55 14.69
CA GLY A 414 11.14 22.37 14.67
C GLY A 414 11.04 21.66 13.32
N GLY A 415 11.64 22.22 12.26
CA GLY A 415 11.81 21.58 10.97
C GLY A 415 12.91 20.50 10.96
N TRP A 416 13.40 20.17 9.78
CA TRP A 416 14.33 19.06 9.54
C TRP A 416 15.13 19.27 8.25
N HIS A 417 16.30 18.60 8.14
CA HIS A 417 17.10 18.57 6.91
C HIS A 417 16.91 17.29 6.09
N ILE A 418 16.83 16.16 6.77
CA ILE A 418 16.67 14.84 6.15
C ILE A 418 15.65 14.05 6.95
N PHE A 419 14.79 13.29 6.27
CA PHE A 419 14.08 12.18 6.87
C PHE A 419 14.26 10.89 6.06
N GLN A 420 14.08 9.78 6.72
CA GLN A 420 14.06 8.48 6.07
C GLN A 420 12.72 7.79 6.26
N THR A 421 12.36 6.94 5.31
CA THR A 421 11.17 6.10 5.36
C THR A 421 11.35 4.88 4.47
N VAL A 422 10.35 4.02 4.46
CA VAL A 422 10.29 2.83 3.59
C VAL A 422 9.00 2.89 2.79
N LEU A 423 9.08 2.66 1.49
CA LEU A 423 7.94 2.62 0.59
C LEU A 423 7.95 1.34 -0.25
N ASP A 424 6.77 0.84 -0.57
CA ASP A 424 6.62 -0.33 -1.44
C ASP A 424 6.86 0.02 -2.92
N THR A 425 7.21 -1.01 -3.71
CA THR A 425 7.51 -0.83 -5.12
C THR A 425 6.25 -0.64 -5.99
N ALA A 426 5.05 -0.89 -5.49
CA ALA A 426 3.82 -0.50 -6.18
C ALA A 426 3.66 1.03 -6.15
N THR A 427 3.99 1.66 -5.02
CA THR A 427 4.03 3.12 -4.87
C THR A 427 5.17 3.75 -5.67
N LEU A 428 6.40 3.22 -5.55
CA LEU A 428 7.58 3.80 -6.21
C LEU A 428 7.73 3.39 -7.68
N GLY A 429 7.06 2.34 -8.11
CA GLY A 429 7.34 1.61 -9.35
C GLY A 429 6.97 2.29 -10.66
N SER A 430 6.37 3.48 -10.62
CA SER A 430 5.96 4.19 -11.83
C SER A 430 6.03 5.70 -11.66
N PRO A 431 6.35 6.46 -12.71
CA PRO A 431 6.19 7.92 -12.71
C PRO A 431 4.77 8.38 -12.33
N MET A 432 3.77 7.51 -12.49
CA MET A 432 2.38 7.77 -12.14
C MET A 432 2.12 7.73 -10.63
N THR A 433 2.66 6.71 -9.95
CA THR A 433 2.40 6.44 -8.53
C THR A 433 3.44 7.04 -7.60
N ASN A 434 4.65 7.27 -8.08
CA ASN A 434 5.78 7.73 -7.29
C ASN A 434 5.65 9.22 -6.92
N TYR A 435 5.00 9.49 -5.81
CA TYR A 435 4.88 10.84 -5.27
C TYR A 435 6.20 11.40 -4.72
N ALA A 436 7.17 10.55 -4.36
CA ALA A 436 8.49 11.01 -3.90
C ALA A 436 9.31 11.64 -5.03
N SER A 437 9.05 11.28 -6.29
CA SER A 437 9.67 11.89 -7.46
C SER A 437 8.87 13.08 -8.03
N ASN A 438 7.78 13.49 -7.39
CA ASN A 438 7.02 14.68 -7.79
C ASN A 438 7.80 15.94 -7.42
N THR A 439 8.12 16.76 -8.43
CA THR A 439 8.89 18.01 -8.30
C THR A 439 8.10 19.25 -8.74
N ALA A 440 6.79 19.14 -8.91
CA ALA A 440 5.93 20.27 -9.21
C ALA A 440 6.11 21.38 -8.17
N CYS A 441 6.45 22.59 -8.62
CA CYS A 441 6.73 23.70 -7.71
C CYS A 441 5.48 24.09 -6.92
N GLY A 442 5.63 24.32 -5.61
CA GLY A 442 4.55 24.78 -4.73
C GLY A 442 4.28 23.92 -3.50
N ALA A 443 3.14 24.18 -2.84
CA ALA A 443 2.86 23.66 -1.50
C ALA A 443 2.35 22.21 -1.45
N LYS A 444 1.99 21.61 -2.56
CA LYS A 444 1.28 20.31 -2.62
C LYS A 444 2.19 19.09 -2.77
N ASN A 445 3.51 19.28 -2.85
CA ASN A 445 4.45 18.17 -2.99
C ASN A 445 4.59 17.40 -1.66
N TRP A 446 4.97 16.14 -1.80
CA TRP A 446 5.38 15.33 -0.67
C TRP A 446 6.53 16.04 0.09
N PRO A 447 6.57 15.98 1.44
CA PRO A 447 7.57 16.70 2.24
C PRO A 447 8.99 16.59 1.71
N GLY A 448 9.74 17.72 1.80
CA GLY A 448 11.04 17.90 1.15
C GLY A 448 11.00 18.86 -0.04
N TRP A 449 9.89 19.06 -0.63
CA TRP A 449 9.50 20.15 -1.56
C TRP A 449 10.49 20.44 -2.69
N PRO A 450 10.94 19.42 -3.46
CA PRO A 450 11.74 19.68 -4.65
C PRO A 450 10.91 20.46 -5.67
N CYS A 451 11.58 21.28 -6.47
CA CYS A 451 10.97 22.08 -7.51
C CYS A 451 11.83 21.98 -8.78
N ASP A 452 11.28 21.35 -9.84
CA ASP A 452 11.96 21.16 -11.12
C ASP A 452 10.94 20.94 -12.24
N ASP A 453 10.65 21.99 -13.00
CA ASP A 453 9.66 21.95 -14.07
C ASP A 453 10.06 21.01 -15.23
N GLU A 454 11.36 20.77 -15.47
CA GLU A 454 11.80 19.83 -16.49
C GLU A 454 11.49 18.38 -16.11
N VAL A 455 11.61 18.02 -14.82
CA VAL A 455 11.15 16.71 -14.33
C VAL A 455 9.66 16.52 -14.60
N GLU A 456 8.84 17.53 -14.30
CA GLU A 456 7.38 17.41 -14.52
C GLU A 456 7.03 17.35 -16.01
N LYS A 457 7.73 18.10 -16.87
CA LYS A 457 7.57 18.01 -18.32
C LYS A 457 7.95 16.63 -18.86
N LEU A 458 9.04 16.03 -18.38
CA LEU A 458 9.45 14.68 -18.77
C LEU A 458 8.48 13.62 -18.22
N ARG A 459 7.93 13.84 -17.04
CA ARG A 459 6.86 13.00 -16.49
C ARG A 459 5.60 13.05 -17.36
N ASP A 460 5.19 14.25 -17.79
CA ASP A 460 4.06 14.42 -18.69
C ASP A 460 4.33 13.75 -20.06
N ALA A 461 5.56 13.86 -20.57
CA ALA A 461 5.96 13.16 -21.80
C ALA A 461 5.81 11.63 -21.66
N PHE A 462 6.16 11.05 -20.50
CA PHE A 462 5.90 9.64 -20.20
C PHE A 462 4.40 9.33 -20.13
N ILE A 463 3.64 10.15 -19.40
CA ILE A 463 2.20 9.94 -19.14
C ILE A 463 1.39 9.96 -20.44
N PHE A 464 1.67 10.92 -21.31
CA PHE A 464 0.93 11.15 -22.56
C PHE A 464 1.60 10.59 -23.80
N ALA A 465 2.64 9.74 -23.63
CA ALA A 465 3.32 9.10 -24.74
C ALA A 465 2.35 8.27 -25.60
N PRO A 466 2.34 8.48 -26.93
CA PRO A 466 1.38 7.81 -27.81
C PRO A 466 1.66 6.32 -28.03
N HIS A 467 2.91 5.88 -27.83
CA HIS A 467 3.35 4.49 -28.02
C HIS A 467 4.52 4.13 -27.09
N ASP A 468 4.81 2.83 -26.96
CA ASP A 468 5.79 2.31 -25.98
C ASP A 468 7.21 2.80 -26.20
N ALA A 469 7.65 2.97 -27.46
CA ALA A 469 8.98 3.48 -27.76
C ALA A 469 9.17 4.92 -27.25
N SER A 470 8.21 5.82 -27.49
CA SER A 470 8.27 7.19 -26.96
C SER A 470 8.13 7.23 -25.44
N ARG A 471 7.33 6.33 -24.86
CA ARG A 471 7.21 6.19 -23.41
C ARG A 471 8.53 5.75 -22.77
N LYS A 472 9.23 4.78 -23.38
CA LYS A 472 10.56 4.34 -22.92
C LYS A 472 11.60 5.45 -23.01
N ALA A 473 11.63 6.19 -24.10
CA ALA A 473 12.54 7.33 -24.27
C ALA A 473 12.29 8.43 -23.22
N ALA A 474 11.02 8.77 -22.98
CA ALA A 474 10.64 9.72 -21.93
C ALA A 474 11.01 9.22 -20.54
N LEU A 475 10.87 7.92 -20.28
CA LEU A 475 11.26 7.29 -19.02
C LEU A 475 12.76 7.41 -18.76
N ASP A 476 13.60 7.11 -19.76
CA ASP A 476 15.05 7.19 -19.63
C ASP A 476 15.52 8.63 -19.44
N ALA A 477 14.92 9.58 -20.16
CA ALA A 477 15.20 11.00 -19.98
C ALA A 477 14.79 11.48 -18.57
N LEU A 478 13.63 11.04 -18.08
CA LEU A 478 13.15 11.33 -16.73
C LEU A 478 14.11 10.78 -15.66
N HIS A 479 14.56 9.52 -15.80
CA HIS A 479 15.57 8.94 -14.89
C HIS A 479 16.86 9.75 -14.88
N ALA A 480 17.39 10.10 -16.06
CA ALA A 480 18.61 10.88 -16.17
C ALA A 480 18.47 12.24 -15.46
N ARG A 481 17.33 12.94 -15.63
CA ARG A 481 17.08 14.21 -14.94
C ARG A 481 16.94 14.03 -13.43
N LEU A 482 16.24 13.00 -12.98
CA LEU A 482 16.07 12.70 -11.56
C LEU A 482 17.40 12.38 -10.87
N TRP A 483 18.35 11.72 -11.55
CA TRP A 483 19.71 11.52 -11.03
C TRP A 483 20.58 12.80 -11.04
N GLN A 484 20.26 13.78 -11.89
CA GLN A 484 20.91 15.10 -11.83
C GLN A 484 20.42 15.92 -10.63
N THR A 485 19.12 15.88 -10.34
CA THR A 485 18.47 16.76 -9.36
C THR A 485 18.32 16.15 -7.97
N ILE A 486 18.33 14.82 -7.88
CA ILE A 486 18.25 14.02 -6.64
C ILE A 486 17.07 14.46 -5.74
N PRO A 487 15.82 14.24 -6.14
CA PRO A 487 14.67 14.57 -5.29
C PRO A 487 14.59 13.67 -4.04
N TYR A 488 15.07 12.46 -4.15
CA TYR A 488 15.28 11.50 -3.07
C TYR A 488 16.32 10.46 -3.47
N LEU A 489 16.77 9.66 -2.52
CA LEU A 489 17.69 8.53 -2.75
C LEU A 489 17.05 7.25 -2.22
N ASN A 490 17.32 6.13 -2.89
CA ASN A 490 16.98 4.82 -2.36
C ASN A 490 18.20 4.16 -1.69
N THR A 491 17.95 3.32 -0.69
CA THR A 491 18.98 2.62 0.07
C THR A 491 19.00 1.11 -0.22
N GLY A 492 18.46 0.72 -1.37
CA GLY A 492 18.32 -0.67 -1.81
C GLY A 492 16.87 -1.13 -1.86
N GLN A 493 16.64 -2.19 -2.63
CA GLN A 493 15.33 -2.84 -2.77
C GLN A 493 15.35 -4.18 -2.05
N TYR A 494 14.37 -4.44 -1.18
CA TYR A 494 14.33 -5.63 -0.34
C TYR A 494 12.94 -6.25 -0.27
N GLN A 495 12.89 -7.53 0.08
CA GLN A 495 11.64 -8.28 0.23
C GLN A 495 11.16 -8.20 1.68
N ARG A 496 9.83 -8.09 1.84
CA ARG A 496 9.16 -8.29 3.12
C ARG A 496 8.33 -9.57 3.03
N PRO A 497 8.90 -10.72 3.42
CA PRO A 497 8.15 -11.97 3.36
C PRO A 497 7.03 -11.97 4.40
N SER A 498 5.98 -12.72 4.11
CA SER A 498 5.03 -13.24 5.10
C SER A 498 5.41 -14.68 5.44
N ALA A 499 4.93 -15.16 6.58
CA ALA A 499 5.14 -16.52 7.00
C ALA A 499 3.78 -17.17 7.31
N TRP A 500 3.54 -18.39 6.86
CA TRP A 500 2.29 -19.10 7.10
C TRP A 500 2.51 -20.59 7.28
N ARG A 501 1.55 -21.24 7.91
CA ARG A 501 1.61 -22.67 8.14
C ARG A 501 1.41 -23.45 6.82
N THR A 502 2.05 -24.61 6.72
CA THR A 502 2.01 -25.46 5.51
C THR A 502 0.60 -25.96 5.14
N ASN A 503 -0.32 -25.99 6.10
CA ASN A 503 -1.73 -26.31 5.85
C ASN A 503 -2.56 -25.13 5.31
N VAL A 504 -1.96 -23.94 5.19
CA VAL A 504 -2.57 -22.77 4.53
C VAL A 504 -2.11 -22.71 3.08
N THR A 505 -3.06 -22.72 2.16
CA THR A 505 -2.80 -22.73 0.71
C THR A 505 -3.58 -21.61 0.02
N GLY A 506 -3.32 -21.39 -1.28
CA GLY A 506 -4.07 -20.41 -2.07
C GLY A 506 -3.66 -18.95 -1.86
N MET A 507 -2.53 -18.66 -1.20
CA MET A 507 -1.97 -17.32 -1.08
C MET A 507 -1.67 -16.72 -2.47
N LEU A 508 -2.34 -15.64 -2.84
CA LEU A 508 -2.12 -14.95 -4.11
C LEU A 508 -0.92 -13.99 -4.01
N LYS A 509 -0.23 -13.78 -5.13
CA LYS A 509 0.70 -12.66 -5.31
C LYS A 509 -0.09 -11.42 -5.75
N GLY A 510 0.24 -10.24 -5.24
CA GLY A 510 -0.43 -9.01 -5.63
C GLY A 510 0.12 -7.78 -4.92
N ALA A 511 -0.47 -6.64 -5.18
CA ALA A 511 -0.05 -5.35 -4.61
C ALA A 511 -0.09 -5.32 -3.07
N THR A 512 -0.94 -6.14 -2.46
CA THR A 512 -1.01 -6.35 -1.00
C THR A 512 -1.47 -7.76 -0.68
N THR A 513 -1.31 -8.20 0.56
CA THR A 513 -1.85 -9.50 1.02
C THR A 513 -3.37 -9.45 1.04
N VAL A 514 -3.99 -10.46 0.43
CA VAL A 514 -5.45 -10.63 0.41
C VAL A 514 -5.82 -11.98 1.02
N PHE A 515 -7.06 -12.13 1.48
CA PHE A 515 -7.50 -13.27 2.26
C PHE A 515 -8.58 -14.12 1.56
N TRP A 516 -9.12 -13.67 0.41
CA TRP A 516 -9.88 -14.56 -0.46
C TRP A 516 -8.95 -15.58 -1.13
N ASN A 517 -9.51 -16.65 -1.62
CA ASN A 517 -8.80 -17.79 -2.21
C ASN A 517 -7.94 -18.62 -1.23
N ILE A 518 -7.70 -18.11 -0.01
CA ILE A 518 -6.97 -18.84 1.04
C ILE A 518 -7.84 -19.98 1.56
N GLU A 519 -7.23 -21.16 1.66
CA GLU A 519 -7.82 -22.38 2.20
C GLU A 519 -6.96 -22.89 3.35
N LYS A 520 -7.58 -23.24 4.46
CA LYS A 520 -6.95 -23.89 5.61
C LYS A 520 -7.42 -25.35 5.64
N LYS A 521 -6.47 -26.28 5.53
CA LYS A 521 -6.69 -27.73 5.60
C LYS A 521 -6.60 -28.23 7.02
#